data_060510ce9c1ef8a2a046d715b729d97e
#
_entry.id   060510ce9c1ef8a2a046d715b729d97e
#
_cell.length_a   1.000
_cell.length_b   1.000
_cell.length_c   1.000
_cell.angle_alpha   90.00
_cell.angle_beta   90.00
_cell.angle_gamma   90.00
#
_symmetry.space_group_name_H-M   'P 1'
#
loop_
_entity.id
_entity.type
_entity.pdbx_description
1 polymer ?
#
loop_
_entity_poly.entity_id
_entity_poly.type
_entity_poly.pdbx_seq_one_letter_code
_entity_poly.pdbx_strand_id
1 'polypeptide(L)'
;MKNIYKYLLIFTASALVVSCGESDLEPTLALDKDLDSGINSAADLGFVLNSAYDRMSVSGYYGRDQIIMGEVRTDNAFANGNSGRFARSDMDYLPNGFGPWASIYRVIAITNIVINADTSNLTGSAAKITHIQGQAHALRALAHFDLLQDYGQHFIDGQGGASSLGIPYVKTYKDADNLTPARGTVVSNIGDIAADLTSAIGMMDDSFNTSSSYMSRAGAYAILARATLYAGSVDPSLYATADSAAKWVIANSGASPVSASGFASSYTTDNASNSIFELAFSGTDSRGINGIAYILRGTSYGDVRILTGDGTNPDLLDIYGADDVRGSADMIGTAQGYPTMLGKFPSMNGEDNVTLFRVEEMHLIAAETSLRAGNAADALSYLNNIPAIRGLGADYYASATLENILEERRKEFAFEGLRFHDLSRMGKDMPVIDSFKQSNDDLTGTPPAYGSYRYAYPIALSERNANPNMVQNYGY
;
A
#
# COMPACT_ATOMS: atom_id res chain seq x y z
N MET A 1 29.92 -70.95 26.00
CA MET A 1 29.75 -70.07 24.88
C MET A 1 28.36 -69.40 24.76
N LYS A 2 27.23 -70.08 25.04
CA LYS A 2 25.88 -69.45 24.94
C LYS A 2 25.64 -68.26 25.86
N ASN A 3 26.31 -68.16 26.99
CA ASN A 3 26.10 -67.06 27.95
C ASN A 3 26.88 -65.80 27.61
N ILE A 4 27.98 -65.88 26.90
CA ILE A 4 28.82 -64.75 26.48
C ILE A 4 28.05 -63.92 25.43
N TYR A 5 27.35 -64.58 24.51
CA TYR A 5 26.52 -63.85 23.53
C TYR A 5 25.32 -63.08 24.13
N LYS A 6 24.77 -63.57 25.24
CA LYS A 6 23.70 -62.85 25.94
C LYS A 6 24.18 -61.57 26.61
N TYR A 7 25.37 -61.59 27.19
CA TYR A 7 25.95 -60.38 27.80
C TYR A 7 26.47 -59.38 26.73
N LEU A 8 26.96 -59.89 25.59
CA LEU A 8 27.36 -59.04 24.45
C LEU A 8 26.12 -58.35 23.82
N LEU A 9 24.98 -59.07 23.72
CA LEU A 9 23.77 -58.52 23.17
C LEU A 9 23.11 -57.47 24.12
N ILE A 10 23.25 -57.65 25.43
CA ILE A 10 22.76 -56.68 26.44
C ILE A 10 23.69 -55.44 26.41
N PHE A 11 25.00 -55.61 26.25
CA PHE A 11 25.93 -54.47 26.19
C PHE A 11 25.77 -53.67 24.91
N THR A 12 25.49 -54.28 23.77
CA THR A 12 25.20 -53.58 22.49
C THR A 12 23.82 -52.93 22.53
N ALA A 13 22.82 -53.51 23.19
CA ALA A 13 21.51 -52.86 23.36
C ALA A 13 21.55 -51.64 24.31
N SER A 14 22.43 -51.69 25.33
CA SER A 14 22.64 -50.56 26.25
C SER A 14 23.47 -49.41 25.62
N ALA A 15 24.32 -49.71 24.63
CA ALA A 15 25.06 -48.66 23.91
C ALA A 15 24.25 -47.93 22.85
N LEU A 16 23.05 -48.45 22.50
CA LEU A 16 22.14 -47.81 21.56
C LEU A 16 21.15 -46.85 22.21
N VAL A 17 21.16 -46.71 23.54
CA VAL A 17 20.37 -45.72 24.28
C VAL A 17 21.22 -44.54 24.78
N VAL A 18 22.30 -44.23 24.10
CA VAL A 18 22.88 -42.88 24.23
C VAL A 18 21.95 -41.97 23.46
N SER A 19 20.94 -41.50 24.15
CA SER A 19 20.04 -40.46 23.71
C SER A 19 20.87 -39.27 23.22
N CYS A 20 20.65 -38.84 22.01
CA CYS A 20 20.98 -37.47 21.62
C CYS A 20 20.47 -36.57 22.74
N GLY A 21 21.33 -35.73 23.30
CA GLY A 21 20.89 -34.74 24.30
C GLY A 21 19.86 -33.82 23.69
N GLU A 22 19.01 -33.21 24.49
CA GLU A 22 18.06 -32.19 23.98
C GLU A 22 18.75 -31.12 23.15
N SER A 23 20.01 -30.78 23.42
CA SER A 23 20.86 -29.87 22.62
C SER A 23 21.16 -30.36 21.21
N ASP A 24 21.09 -31.67 20.92
CA ASP A 24 21.32 -32.21 19.57
C ASP A 24 20.04 -32.20 18.72
N LEU A 25 18.89 -31.90 19.33
CA LEU A 25 17.58 -31.76 18.69
C LEU A 25 17.26 -30.29 18.38
N GLU A 26 18.01 -29.34 18.92
CA GLU A 26 17.87 -27.92 18.55
C GLU A 26 18.54 -27.69 17.20
N PRO A 27 17.81 -27.29 16.17
CA PRO A 27 18.41 -26.96 14.88
C PRO A 27 19.34 -25.75 15.08
N THR A 28 20.65 -25.98 15.00
CA THR A 28 21.62 -24.90 14.87
C THR A 28 21.43 -24.28 13.49
N LEU A 29 20.86 -23.09 13.45
CA LEU A 29 20.75 -22.28 12.25
C LEU A 29 22.16 -21.86 11.84
N ALA A 30 22.76 -22.61 10.91
CA ALA A 30 24.16 -22.39 10.48
C ALA A 30 24.33 -21.10 9.69
N LEU A 31 23.24 -20.50 9.19
CA LEU A 31 23.24 -19.31 8.32
C LEU A 31 22.30 -18.19 8.80
N ASP A 32 21.39 -18.45 9.73
CA ASP A 32 20.45 -17.45 10.24
C ASP A 32 20.74 -17.14 11.71
N LYS A 33 20.70 -15.88 12.09
CA LYS A 33 20.76 -15.49 13.50
C LYS A 33 19.41 -15.81 14.16
N ASP A 34 19.45 -16.43 15.34
CA ASP A 34 18.28 -16.53 16.20
C ASP A 34 17.77 -15.11 16.52
N LEU A 35 16.46 -14.91 16.43
CA LEU A 35 15.85 -13.61 16.63
C LEU A 35 16.12 -13.02 18.01
N ASP A 36 16.08 -13.89 19.05
CA ASP A 36 16.24 -13.48 20.45
C ASP A 36 17.69 -13.09 20.78
N SER A 37 18.68 -13.67 20.07
CA SER A 37 20.11 -13.38 20.24
C SER A 37 20.70 -12.52 19.12
N GLY A 38 19.92 -12.21 18.09
CA GLY A 38 20.37 -11.57 16.86
C GLY A 38 20.39 -10.04 16.90
N ILE A 39 19.60 -9.41 17.78
CA ILE A 39 19.45 -7.96 17.88
C ILE A 39 20.21 -7.47 19.11
N ASN A 40 21.42 -6.93 18.92
CA ASN A 40 22.31 -6.50 20.00
C ASN A 40 22.69 -5.01 19.89
N SER A 41 22.28 -4.35 18.83
CA SER A 41 22.62 -2.95 18.55
C SER A 41 21.52 -2.22 17.79
N ALA A 42 21.59 -0.88 17.81
CA ALA A 42 20.77 -0.04 16.94
C ALA A 42 20.94 -0.39 15.45
N ALA A 43 22.13 -0.85 15.04
CA ALA A 43 22.37 -1.27 13.65
C ALA A 43 21.63 -2.57 13.32
N ASP A 44 21.68 -3.59 14.21
CA ASP A 44 20.94 -4.84 14.02
C ASP A 44 19.43 -4.58 13.93
N LEU A 45 18.89 -3.72 14.82
CA LEU A 45 17.50 -3.33 14.80
C LEU A 45 17.13 -2.64 13.47
N GLY A 46 18.03 -1.79 12.94
CA GLY A 46 17.88 -1.15 11.63
C GLY A 46 17.90 -2.16 10.47
N PHE A 47 18.73 -3.21 10.53
CA PHE A 47 18.73 -4.28 9.51
C PHE A 47 17.42 -5.06 9.51
N VAL A 48 16.83 -5.33 10.70
CA VAL A 48 15.50 -5.96 10.77
C VAL A 48 14.45 -5.03 10.15
N LEU A 49 14.47 -3.73 10.46
CA LEU A 49 13.55 -2.77 9.84
C LEU A 49 13.71 -2.71 8.32
N ASN A 50 14.95 -2.75 7.79
CA ASN A 50 15.18 -2.76 6.34
C ASN A 50 14.50 -3.96 5.65
N SER A 51 14.37 -5.09 6.35
CA SER A 51 13.61 -6.23 5.82
C SER A 51 12.12 -5.91 5.65
N ALA A 52 11.54 -4.98 6.43
CA ALA A 52 10.16 -4.55 6.22
C ALA A 52 10.02 -3.76 4.90
N TYR A 53 10.96 -2.84 4.61
CA TYR A 53 10.98 -2.12 3.33
C TYR A 53 11.14 -3.08 2.13
N ASP A 54 12.04 -4.08 2.22
CA ASP A 54 12.17 -5.12 1.20
C ASP A 54 10.85 -5.87 1.00
N ARG A 55 10.15 -6.23 2.08
CA ARG A 55 8.85 -6.91 1.97
C ARG A 55 7.75 -6.04 1.40
N MET A 56 7.82 -4.71 1.57
CA MET A 56 6.89 -3.79 0.90
C MET A 56 7.12 -3.74 -0.60
N SER A 57 8.35 -3.91 -1.08
CA SER A 57 8.71 -3.80 -2.49
C SER A 57 8.47 -5.07 -3.31
N VAL A 58 8.01 -6.19 -2.71
CA VAL A 58 7.69 -7.42 -3.47
C VAL A 58 6.53 -7.20 -4.44
N SER A 59 6.50 -7.97 -5.54
CA SER A 59 5.43 -7.86 -6.55
C SER A 59 4.02 -8.15 -6.00
N GLY A 60 3.90 -8.93 -4.93
CA GLY A 60 2.63 -9.18 -4.23
C GLY A 60 2.21 -8.05 -3.27
N TYR A 61 2.86 -6.91 -3.30
CA TYR A 61 2.47 -5.71 -2.55
C TYR A 61 2.75 -4.46 -3.40
N TYR A 62 3.45 -3.45 -2.91
CA TYR A 62 3.69 -2.18 -3.63
C TYR A 62 4.63 -2.31 -4.84
N GLY A 63 5.41 -3.38 -4.95
CA GLY A 63 6.20 -3.65 -6.16
C GLY A 63 5.34 -3.93 -7.40
N ARG A 64 4.01 -4.14 -7.25
CA ARG A 64 3.05 -4.29 -8.35
C ARG A 64 1.59 -4.29 -7.90
N ASP A 65 1.16 -5.33 -7.12
CA ASP A 65 -0.25 -5.71 -7.01
C ASP A 65 -1.10 -4.62 -6.36
N GLN A 66 -0.63 -3.99 -5.29
CA GLN A 66 -1.38 -2.95 -4.59
C GLN A 66 -1.72 -1.77 -5.51
N ILE A 67 -0.76 -1.35 -6.34
CA ILE A 67 -0.96 -0.24 -7.29
C ILE A 67 -1.87 -0.67 -8.43
N ILE A 68 -1.56 -1.79 -9.08
CA ILE A 68 -2.28 -2.21 -10.29
C ILE A 68 -3.73 -2.59 -9.99
N MET A 69 -3.99 -3.25 -8.84
CA MET A 69 -5.35 -3.61 -8.44
C MET A 69 -6.21 -2.38 -8.09
N GLY A 70 -5.59 -1.31 -7.63
CA GLY A 70 -6.25 -0.02 -7.42
C GLY A 70 -6.62 0.73 -8.72
N GLU A 71 -6.06 0.31 -9.87
CA GLU A 71 -6.30 0.92 -11.17
C GLU A 71 -7.23 0.08 -12.06
N VAL A 72 -6.99 -1.24 -12.17
CA VAL A 72 -7.79 -2.12 -13.05
C VAL A 72 -9.24 -2.32 -12.57
N ARG A 73 -9.53 -1.98 -11.33
CA ARG A 73 -10.89 -1.97 -10.76
C ARG A 73 -11.64 -0.66 -11.03
N THR A 74 -11.12 0.19 -11.94
CA THR A 74 -11.61 1.57 -12.11
C THR A 74 -11.81 1.95 -13.58
N ASP A 75 -12.10 3.21 -13.78
CA ASP A 75 -12.22 3.87 -15.08
C ASP A 75 -10.87 4.29 -15.71
N ASN A 76 -9.73 3.87 -15.12
CA ASN A 76 -8.39 4.22 -15.63
C ASN A 76 -7.77 3.11 -16.48
N ALA A 77 -7.97 1.85 -16.14
CA ALA A 77 -7.23 0.75 -16.74
C ALA A 77 -8.07 -0.52 -16.91
N PHE A 78 -7.64 -1.39 -17.81
CA PHE A 78 -8.21 -2.72 -18.00
C PHE A 78 -7.12 -3.78 -18.16
N ALA A 79 -7.45 -5.03 -17.85
CA ALA A 79 -6.58 -6.16 -18.08
C ALA A 79 -6.85 -6.75 -19.50
N ASN A 80 -5.79 -6.82 -20.33
CA ASN A 80 -5.92 -7.24 -21.73
C ASN A 80 -5.93 -8.77 -21.95
N GLY A 81 -5.80 -9.55 -20.87
CA GLY A 81 -5.85 -11.00 -20.92
C GLY A 81 -4.57 -11.71 -21.39
N ASN A 82 -3.49 -11.01 -21.72
CA ASN A 82 -2.27 -11.61 -22.27
C ASN A 82 -1.67 -12.75 -21.44
N SER A 83 -1.62 -12.61 -20.12
CA SER A 83 -1.12 -13.66 -19.22
C SER A 83 -2.17 -14.15 -18.22
N GLY A 84 -3.36 -13.57 -18.23
CA GLY A 84 -4.41 -13.81 -17.25
C GLY A 84 -4.19 -13.12 -15.91
N ARG A 85 -3.09 -12.39 -15.72
CA ARG A 85 -2.89 -11.56 -14.51
C ARG A 85 -3.91 -10.42 -14.50
N PHE A 86 -4.46 -10.14 -13.32
CA PHE A 86 -5.45 -9.09 -13.06
C PHE A 86 -6.82 -9.25 -13.75
N ALA A 87 -7.04 -10.27 -14.59
CA ALA A 87 -8.30 -10.47 -15.29
C ALA A 87 -9.51 -10.57 -14.33
N ARG A 88 -9.33 -11.21 -13.15
CA ARG A 88 -10.36 -11.25 -12.12
C ARG A 88 -10.43 -9.98 -11.27
N SER A 89 -9.30 -9.31 -11.09
CA SER A 89 -9.26 -8.04 -10.35
C SER A 89 -9.90 -6.91 -11.16
N ASP A 90 -9.84 -6.99 -12.48
CA ASP A 90 -10.45 -6.06 -13.41
C ASP A 90 -11.97 -5.98 -13.19
N MET A 91 -12.76 -6.82 -13.78
CA MET A 91 -14.21 -6.67 -13.74
C MET A 91 -14.90 -7.34 -12.54
N ASP A 92 -14.35 -8.43 -12.05
CA ASP A 92 -14.89 -9.11 -10.86
C ASP A 92 -14.56 -8.41 -9.54
N TYR A 93 -13.64 -7.45 -9.53
CA TYR A 93 -13.06 -6.81 -8.34
C TYR A 93 -12.41 -7.79 -7.36
N LEU A 94 -12.20 -9.02 -7.79
CA LEU A 94 -11.55 -10.05 -6.99
C LEU A 94 -10.04 -10.01 -7.18
N PRO A 95 -9.26 -10.26 -6.14
CA PRO A 95 -7.81 -10.34 -6.29
C PRO A 95 -7.43 -11.52 -7.18
N ASN A 96 -6.39 -11.35 -7.98
CA ASN A 96 -5.80 -12.44 -8.76
C ASN A 96 -5.04 -13.38 -7.84
N GLY A 97 -5.65 -14.47 -7.45
CA GLY A 97 -5.22 -15.34 -6.37
C GLY A 97 -5.87 -14.92 -5.04
N PHE A 98 -5.07 -14.67 -4.02
CA PHE A 98 -5.57 -14.34 -2.67
C PHE A 98 -5.32 -12.88 -2.25
N GLY A 99 -4.94 -12.03 -3.18
CA GLY A 99 -4.61 -10.62 -2.92
C GLY A 99 -3.33 -10.44 -2.08
N PRO A 100 -3.04 -9.21 -1.63
CA PRO A 100 -1.81 -8.87 -0.93
C PRO A 100 -1.77 -9.29 0.55
N TRP A 101 -2.82 -9.94 1.10
CA TRP A 101 -2.96 -10.29 2.53
C TRP A 101 -1.68 -10.82 3.17
N ALA A 102 -1.15 -11.92 2.63
CA ALA A 102 0.03 -12.57 3.21
C ALA A 102 1.29 -11.71 3.12
N SER A 103 1.45 -10.95 2.03
CA SER A 103 2.59 -10.05 1.85
C SER A 103 2.54 -8.91 2.86
N ILE A 104 1.38 -8.34 3.11
CA ILE A 104 1.18 -7.25 4.05
C ILE A 104 1.41 -7.73 5.49
N TYR A 105 0.86 -8.89 5.89
CA TYR A 105 1.09 -9.44 7.24
C TYR A 105 2.55 -9.81 7.51
N ARG A 106 3.36 -10.10 6.47
CA ARG A 106 4.82 -10.26 6.64
C ARG A 106 5.50 -8.94 7.02
N VAL A 107 5.08 -7.83 6.46
CA VAL A 107 5.56 -6.50 6.87
C VAL A 107 5.17 -6.23 8.33
N ILE A 108 3.91 -6.50 8.70
CA ILE A 108 3.41 -6.33 10.07
C ILE A 108 4.20 -7.21 11.06
N ALA A 109 4.51 -8.44 10.69
CA ALA A 109 5.32 -9.33 11.54
C ALA A 109 6.71 -8.74 11.82
N ILE A 110 7.40 -8.24 10.79
CA ILE A 110 8.74 -7.64 10.94
C ILE A 110 8.67 -6.34 11.76
N THR A 111 7.69 -5.48 11.48
CA THR A 111 7.52 -4.24 12.26
C THR A 111 7.22 -4.52 13.72
N ASN A 112 6.45 -5.57 14.02
CA ASN A 112 6.20 -6.01 15.39
C ASN A 112 7.47 -6.47 16.11
N ILE A 113 8.38 -7.16 15.42
CA ILE A 113 9.69 -7.54 15.98
C ILE A 113 10.47 -6.28 16.39
N VAL A 114 10.52 -5.26 15.52
CA VAL A 114 11.25 -4.02 15.79
C VAL A 114 10.59 -3.23 16.94
N ILE A 115 9.27 -3.11 16.94
CA ILE A 115 8.52 -2.34 17.96
C ILE A 115 8.66 -2.97 19.34
N ASN A 116 8.58 -4.31 19.42
CA ASN A 116 8.59 -5.04 20.67
C ASN A 116 9.98 -5.54 21.10
N ALA A 117 11.05 -5.16 20.39
CA ALA A 117 12.41 -5.51 20.78
C ALA A 117 12.75 -4.98 22.17
N ASP A 118 13.39 -5.80 23.00
CA ASP A 118 13.97 -5.32 24.26
C ASP A 118 15.17 -4.42 23.94
N THR A 119 15.00 -3.14 24.19
CA THR A 119 16.01 -2.12 23.90
C THR A 119 16.94 -1.83 25.07
N SER A 120 16.73 -2.44 26.23
CA SER A 120 17.46 -2.14 27.48
C SER A 120 18.96 -2.41 27.40
N ASN A 121 19.37 -3.38 26.60
CA ASN A 121 20.76 -3.81 26.44
C ASN A 121 21.35 -3.55 25.05
N LEU A 122 20.62 -2.87 24.16
CA LEU A 122 21.12 -2.58 22.82
C LEU A 122 22.24 -1.53 22.85
N THR A 123 23.33 -1.83 22.15
CA THR A 123 24.40 -0.86 21.95
C THR A 123 24.03 0.18 20.90
N GLY A 124 24.54 1.43 21.06
CA GLY A 124 24.29 2.52 20.13
C GLY A 124 23.49 3.68 20.75
N SER A 125 23.03 4.59 19.90
CA SER A 125 22.27 5.77 20.35
C SER A 125 20.83 5.39 20.69
N ALA A 126 20.39 5.70 21.90
CA ALA A 126 18.98 5.53 22.31
C ALA A 126 18.01 6.32 21.41
N ALA A 127 18.38 7.54 20.99
CA ALA A 127 17.58 8.33 20.05
C ALA A 127 17.45 7.63 18.69
N LYS A 128 18.51 6.98 18.18
CA LYS A 128 18.46 6.21 16.94
C LYS A 128 17.58 4.97 17.08
N ILE A 129 17.63 4.27 18.20
CA ILE A 129 16.76 3.12 18.50
C ILE A 129 15.29 3.55 18.50
N THR A 130 14.97 4.62 19.22
CA THR A 130 13.62 5.19 19.29
C THR A 130 13.13 5.61 17.89
N HIS A 131 13.99 6.25 17.09
CA HIS A 131 13.67 6.62 15.71
C HIS A 131 13.35 5.38 14.83
N ILE A 132 14.13 4.29 14.94
CA ILE A 132 13.90 3.05 14.20
C ILE A 132 12.54 2.43 14.60
N GLN A 133 12.21 2.39 15.90
CA GLN A 133 10.91 1.93 16.37
C GLN A 133 9.77 2.83 15.89
N GLY A 134 9.98 4.15 15.82
CA GLY A 134 9.03 5.10 15.23
C GLY A 134 8.73 4.82 13.77
N GLN A 135 9.76 4.53 12.96
CA GLN A 135 9.56 4.09 11.57
C GLN A 135 8.74 2.81 11.50
N ALA A 136 9.03 1.83 12.35
CA ALA A 136 8.28 0.57 12.38
C ALA A 136 6.79 0.77 12.73
N HIS A 137 6.46 1.68 13.66
CA HIS A 137 5.07 2.06 13.96
C HIS A 137 4.37 2.64 12.73
N ALA A 138 5.00 3.55 11.97
CA ALA A 138 4.41 4.13 10.77
C ALA A 138 4.18 3.09 9.67
N LEU A 139 5.14 2.18 9.45
CA LEU A 139 5.01 1.09 8.47
C LEU A 139 3.93 0.09 8.88
N ARG A 140 3.80 -0.23 10.17
CA ARG A 140 2.71 -1.08 10.67
C ARG A 140 1.34 -0.46 10.46
N ALA A 141 1.23 0.84 10.71
CA ALA A 141 0.00 1.59 10.47
C ALA A 141 -0.38 1.58 8.99
N LEU A 142 0.57 1.86 8.08
CA LEU A 142 0.34 1.82 6.63
C LEU A 142 -0.11 0.43 6.18
N ALA A 143 0.59 -0.61 6.62
CA ALA A 143 0.26 -2.00 6.27
C ALA A 143 -1.15 -2.41 6.74
N HIS A 144 -1.54 -2.04 7.97
CA HIS A 144 -2.90 -2.31 8.43
C HIS A 144 -3.95 -1.42 7.75
N PHE A 145 -3.58 -0.20 7.34
CA PHE A 145 -4.48 0.66 6.57
C PHE A 145 -4.78 0.05 5.19
N ASP A 146 -3.77 -0.46 4.49
CA ASP A 146 -3.97 -1.12 3.20
C ASP A 146 -4.84 -2.38 3.34
N LEU A 147 -4.61 -3.19 4.38
CA LEU A 147 -5.49 -4.32 4.67
C LEU A 147 -6.94 -3.87 4.95
N LEU A 148 -7.12 -2.79 5.69
CA LEU A 148 -8.45 -2.26 5.99
C LEU A 148 -9.18 -1.79 4.73
N GLN A 149 -8.46 -1.14 3.81
CA GLN A 149 -9.01 -0.69 2.53
C GLN A 149 -9.45 -1.86 1.66
N ASP A 150 -8.66 -2.94 1.62
CA ASP A 150 -8.91 -4.09 0.75
C ASP A 150 -9.91 -5.10 1.33
N TYR A 151 -9.94 -5.27 2.66
CA TYR A 151 -10.69 -6.36 3.31
C TYR A 151 -11.76 -5.90 4.30
N GLY A 152 -11.82 -4.61 4.64
CA GLY A 152 -12.86 -4.07 5.51
C GLY A 152 -14.22 -3.98 4.82
N GLN A 153 -15.33 -4.24 5.55
CA GLN A 153 -16.68 -4.31 4.99
C GLN A 153 -17.44 -2.98 5.04
N HIS A 154 -16.77 -1.87 5.30
CA HIS A 154 -17.42 -0.57 5.58
C HIS A 154 -18.19 0.03 4.39
N PHE A 155 -17.86 -0.38 3.16
CA PHE A 155 -18.56 0.06 1.95
C PHE A 155 -19.53 -0.98 1.39
N ILE A 156 -19.75 -2.08 2.09
CA ILE A 156 -20.70 -3.11 1.67
C ILE A 156 -22.06 -2.81 2.27
N ASP A 157 -23.10 -2.77 1.43
CA ASP A 157 -24.48 -2.47 1.84
C ASP A 157 -24.96 -3.44 2.94
N GLY A 158 -25.59 -2.89 3.96
CA GLY A 158 -26.15 -3.66 5.06
C GLY A 158 -25.15 -4.22 6.06
N GLN A 159 -23.83 -3.95 5.91
CA GLN A 159 -22.81 -4.50 6.82
C GLN A 159 -22.43 -3.59 8.00
N GLY A 160 -23.04 -2.39 8.10
CA GLY A 160 -22.94 -1.56 9.30
C GLY A 160 -21.89 -0.45 9.27
N GLY A 161 -21.27 -0.17 8.13
CA GLY A 161 -20.33 0.96 7.98
C GLY A 161 -19.15 0.88 8.96
N ALA A 162 -19.00 1.89 9.82
CA ALA A 162 -17.94 1.95 10.83
C ALA A 162 -17.92 0.77 11.82
N SER A 163 -19.08 0.19 12.11
CA SER A 163 -19.24 -0.97 13.02
C SER A 163 -19.05 -2.31 12.32
N SER A 164 -18.87 -2.34 11.00
CA SER A 164 -18.67 -3.57 10.24
C SER A 164 -17.34 -4.23 10.55
N LEU A 165 -17.16 -5.48 10.06
CA LEU A 165 -15.90 -6.21 10.21
C LEU A 165 -14.78 -5.46 9.48
N GLY A 166 -13.73 -5.17 10.23
CA GLY A 166 -12.44 -4.70 9.74
C GLY A 166 -11.47 -5.86 9.52
N ILE A 167 -10.29 -5.76 10.10
CA ILE A 167 -9.19 -6.73 10.00
C ILE A 167 -8.64 -7.08 11.39
N PRO A 168 -7.90 -8.18 11.58
CA PRO A 168 -7.07 -8.38 12.77
C PRO A 168 -5.98 -7.33 12.83
N TYR A 169 -5.95 -6.52 13.87
CA TYR A 169 -4.87 -5.57 14.13
C TYR A 169 -3.81 -6.25 15.02
N VAL A 170 -2.72 -6.72 14.42
CA VAL A 170 -1.71 -7.53 15.10
C VAL A 170 -0.58 -6.65 15.60
N LYS A 171 -0.34 -6.64 16.92
CA LYS A 171 0.64 -5.80 17.61
C LYS A 171 1.88 -6.53 18.10
N THR A 172 1.85 -7.86 18.09
CA THR A 172 2.93 -8.72 18.63
C THR A 172 3.26 -9.82 17.63
N TYR A 173 4.54 -10.12 17.44
CA TYR A 173 5.00 -11.23 16.62
C TYR A 173 4.91 -12.53 17.44
N LYS A 174 4.25 -13.56 16.88
CA LYS A 174 4.07 -14.88 17.53
C LYS A 174 3.57 -14.75 18.98
N ASP A 175 2.52 -13.96 19.18
CA ASP A 175 1.84 -13.86 20.46
C ASP A 175 1.27 -15.24 20.85
N ALA A 176 1.89 -15.89 21.85
CA ALA A 176 1.51 -17.22 22.29
C ALA A 176 0.07 -17.28 22.86
N ASP A 177 -0.39 -16.16 23.40
CA ASP A 177 -1.73 -16.05 23.99
C ASP A 177 -2.80 -15.74 22.93
N ASN A 178 -2.40 -15.31 21.71
CA ASN A 178 -3.31 -14.93 20.63
C ASN A 178 -2.76 -15.27 19.24
N LEU A 179 -2.48 -16.54 18.99
CA LEU A 179 -2.03 -17.03 17.66
C LEU A 179 -3.12 -16.98 16.59
N THR A 180 -4.39 -16.87 16.99
CA THR A 180 -5.55 -16.87 16.10
C THR A 180 -6.43 -15.63 16.37
N PRO A 181 -5.92 -14.41 16.06
CA PRO A 181 -6.62 -13.18 16.36
C PRO A 181 -7.93 -13.07 15.55
N ALA A 182 -8.99 -12.60 16.21
CA ALA A 182 -10.24 -12.27 15.54
C ALA A 182 -10.12 -10.91 14.80
N ARG A 183 -11.03 -10.68 13.87
CA ARG A 183 -11.18 -9.39 13.22
C ARG A 183 -11.75 -8.35 14.20
N GLY A 184 -11.18 -7.15 14.16
CA GLY A 184 -11.78 -5.99 14.80
C GLY A 184 -12.91 -5.39 13.97
N THR A 185 -13.48 -4.29 14.46
CA THR A 185 -14.37 -3.44 13.67
C THR A 185 -13.56 -2.42 12.85
N VAL A 186 -14.16 -1.87 11.80
CA VAL A 186 -13.53 -0.81 11.01
C VAL A 186 -13.14 0.38 11.89
N VAL A 187 -14.03 0.85 12.76
CA VAL A 187 -13.72 1.97 13.66
C VAL A 187 -12.61 1.65 14.65
N SER A 188 -12.52 0.43 15.17
CA SER A 188 -11.41 0.05 16.05
C SER A 188 -10.07 0.03 15.30
N ASN A 189 -10.06 -0.46 14.07
CA ASN A 189 -8.84 -0.47 13.24
C ASN A 189 -8.39 0.97 12.89
N ILE A 190 -9.31 1.87 12.58
CA ILE A 190 -9.00 3.29 12.36
C ILE A 190 -8.33 3.90 13.62
N GLY A 191 -8.87 3.60 14.80
CA GLY A 191 -8.29 4.04 16.07
C GLY A 191 -6.88 3.49 16.31
N ASP A 192 -6.65 2.21 16.02
CA ASP A 192 -5.34 1.57 16.15
C ASP A 192 -4.31 2.15 15.16
N ILE A 193 -4.71 2.39 13.90
CA ILE A 193 -3.88 3.05 12.87
C ILE A 193 -3.47 4.44 13.35
N ALA A 194 -4.41 5.24 13.83
CA ALA A 194 -4.14 6.59 14.34
C ALA A 194 -3.21 6.58 15.57
N ALA A 195 -3.35 5.60 16.47
CA ALA A 195 -2.50 5.43 17.64
C ALA A 195 -1.05 5.08 17.24
N ASP A 196 -0.86 4.19 16.29
CA ASP A 196 0.47 3.86 15.77
C ASP A 196 1.13 5.07 15.09
N LEU A 197 0.39 5.84 14.29
CA LEU A 197 0.91 7.05 13.64
C LEU A 197 1.25 8.14 14.66
N THR A 198 0.46 8.28 15.72
CA THR A 198 0.76 9.20 16.82
C THR A 198 2.06 8.80 17.52
N SER A 199 2.25 7.51 17.79
CA SER A 199 3.50 6.99 18.36
C SER A 199 4.69 7.25 17.43
N ALA A 200 4.54 6.93 16.13
CA ALA A 200 5.56 7.16 15.12
C ALA A 200 6.02 8.62 15.07
N ILE A 201 5.06 9.56 15.00
CA ILE A 201 5.32 11.00 14.95
C ILE A 201 6.10 11.48 16.19
N GLY A 202 5.74 10.95 17.35
CA GLY A 202 6.41 11.32 18.62
C GLY A 202 7.81 10.71 18.79
N MET A 203 8.07 9.56 18.17
CA MET A 203 9.33 8.81 18.31
C MET A 203 10.38 9.17 17.26
N MET A 204 9.97 9.64 16.07
CA MET A 204 10.91 9.91 14.99
C MET A 204 11.65 11.24 15.17
N ASP A 205 12.94 11.21 14.84
CA ASP A 205 13.83 12.36 14.75
C ASP A 205 14.40 12.41 13.33
N ASP A 206 13.96 13.39 12.54
CA ASP A 206 14.28 13.52 11.12
C ASP A 206 15.78 13.83 10.87
N SER A 207 16.56 14.16 11.90
CA SER A 207 18.01 14.29 11.78
C SER A 207 18.71 12.97 11.40
N PHE A 208 18.06 11.84 11.62
CA PHE A 208 18.54 10.51 11.20
C PHE A 208 18.15 10.12 9.79
N ASN A 209 17.21 10.84 9.16
CA ASN A 209 16.76 10.55 7.80
C ASN A 209 17.64 11.32 6.79
N THR A 210 18.09 10.58 5.77
CA THR A 210 18.93 11.13 4.70
C THR A 210 18.26 11.09 3.33
N SER A 211 17.08 10.47 3.23
CA SER A 211 16.34 10.34 1.98
C SER A 211 14.87 10.03 2.22
N SER A 212 14.02 10.25 1.21
CA SER A 212 12.60 9.86 1.21
C SER A 212 12.38 8.35 1.10
N SER A 213 13.43 7.56 0.91
CA SER A 213 13.35 6.08 0.92
C SER A 213 13.23 5.50 2.34
N TYR A 214 13.38 6.31 3.36
CA TYR A 214 13.12 5.93 4.75
C TYR A 214 11.95 6.70 5.32
N MET A 215 11.13 6.01 6.10
CA MET A 215 9.99 6.63 6.77
C MET A 215 10.45 7.78 7.68
N SER A 216 9.82 8.93 7.51
CA SER A 216 10.08 10.16 8.25
C SER A 216 8.84 10.58 9.04
N ARG A 217 9.00 11.59 9.88
CA ARG A 217 7.85 12.23 10.53
C ARG A 217 6.87 12.79 9.50
N ALA A 218 7.37 13.37 8.40
CA ALA A 218 6.53 13.82 7.29
C ALA A 218 5.79 12.67 6.61
N GLY A 219 6.45 11.51 6.43
CA GLY A 219 5.81 10.29 5.94
C GLY A 219 4.68 9.81 6.85
N ALA A 220 4.89 9.80 8.17
CA ALA A 220 3.85 9.41 9.12
C ALA A 220 2.65 10.38 9.11
N TYR A 221 2.87 11.69 9.00
CA TYR A 221 1.79 12.66 8.82
C TYR A 221 1.09 12.49 7.48
N ALA A 222 1.78 12.15 6.39
CA ALA A 222 1.18 11.90 5.09
C ALA A 222 0.27 10.65 5.12
N ILE A 223 0.72 9.57 5.78
CA ILE A 223 -0.13 8.39 6.03
C ILE A 223 -1.35 8.78 6.87
N LEU A 224 -1.17 9.57 7.94
CA LEU A 224 -2.27 10.03 8.79
C LEU A 224 -3.29 10.85 7.98
N ALA A 225 -2.82 11.76 7.12
CA ALA A 225 -3.68 12.56 6.26
C ALA A 225 -4.51 11.68 5.31
N ARG A 226 -3.89 10.74 4.59
CA ARG A 226 -4.59 9.83 3.67
C ARG A 226 -5.55 8.89 4.41
N ALA A 227 -5.12 8.29 5.51
CA ALA A 227 -5.93 7.34 6.26
C ALA A 227 -7.15 8.01 6.90
N THR A 228 -7.00 9.22 7.45
CA THR A 228 -8.11 9.94 8.06
C THR A 228 -9.01 10.62 7.02
N LEU A 229 -8.50 11.02 5.85
CA LEU A 229 -9.35 11.41 4.72
C LEU A 229 -10.25 10.24 4.27
N TYR A 230 -9.67 9.05 4.11
CA TYR A 230 -10.41 7.83 3.75
C TYR A 230 -11.45 7.48 4.81
N ALA A 231 -11.05 7.43 6.06
CA ALA A 231 -11.92 7.12 7.20
C ALA A 231 -12.98 8.18 7.46
N GLY A 232 -12.78 9.42 7.02
CA GLY A 232 -13.77 10.50 7.07
C GLY A 232 -15.09 10.20 6.35
N SER A 233 -15.08 9.22 5.42
CA SER A 233 -16.30 8.73 4.78
C SER A 233 -17.22 7.93 5.72
N VAL A 234 -16.68 7.33 6.77
CA VAL A 234 -17.44 6.59 7.79
C VAL A 234 -17.52 7.33 9.13
N ASP A 235 -16.56 8.22 9.40
CA ASP A 235 -16.57 9.15 10.55
C ASP A 235 -16.12 10.56 10.10
N PRO A 236 -17.06 11.46 9.76
CA PRO A 236 -16.73 12.79 9.25
C PRO A 236 -15.89 13.65 10.20
N SER A 237 -15.82 13.35 11.50
CA SER A 237 -14.97 14.08 12.44
C SER A 237 -13.47 13.98 12.10
N LEU A 238 -13.07 12.92 11.40
CA LEU A 238 -11.69 12.66 11.00
C LEU A 238 -11.17 13.58 9.88
N TYR A 239 -12.05 14.26 9.15
CA TYR A 239 -11.62 15.23 8.14
C TYR A 239 -10.78 16.37 8.73
N ALA A 240 -11.05 16.76 9.98
CA ALA A 240 -10.24 17.79 10.67
C ALA A 240 -8.81 17.30 10.94
N THR A 241 -8.63 16.01 11.25
CA THR A 241 -7.30 15.40 11.41
C THR A 241 -6.58 15.31 10.07
N ALA A 242 -7.29 14.92 9.00
CA ALA A 242 -6.73 14.88 7.66
C ALA A 242 -6.24 16.27 7.20
N ASP A 243 -7.03 17.32 7.44
CA ASP A 243 -6.68 18.71 7.15
C ASP A 243 -5.39 19.12 7.86
N SER A 244 -5.38 18.94 9.18
CA SER A 244 -4.23 19.32 10.01
C SER A 244 -2.95 18.57 9.60
N ALA A 245 -3.05 17.28 9.34
CA ALA A 245 -1.91 16.45 8.95
C ALA A 245 -1.39 16.83 7.56
N ALA A 246 -2.27 17.02 6.56
CA ALA A 246 -1.86 17.42 5.21
C ALA A 246 -1.19 18.80 5.21
N LYS A 247 -1.77 19.77 5.89
CA LYS A 247 -1.20 21.13 6.02
C LYS A 247 0.12 21.11 6.78
N TRP A 248 0.27 20.26 7.79
CA TRP A 248 1.53 20.09 8.48
C TRP A 248 2.64 19.61 7.52
N VAL A 249 2.35 18.60 6.68
CA VAL A 249 3.31 18.09 5.69
C VAL A 249 3.68 19.18 4.68
N ILE A 250 2.71 19.90 4.12
CA ILE A 250 2.96 21.00 3.18
C ILE A 250 3.93 22.04 3.79
N ALA A 251 3.76 22.36 5.08
CA ALA A 251 4.54 23.39 5.75
C ALA A 251 5.91 22.92 6.25
N ASN A 252 6.10 21.63 6.56
CA ASN A 252 7.23 21.17 7.36
C ASN A 252 8.07 20.06 6.70
N SER A 253 7.59 19.38 5.64
CA SER A 253 8.33 18.26 5.05
C SER A 253 9.57 18.68 4.27
N GLY A 254 9.64 19.93 3.81
CA GLY A 254 10.64 20.40 2.86
C GLY A 254 10.37 19.93 1.41
N ALA A 255 9.41 19.05 1.20
CA ALA A 255 9.00 18.64 -0.15
C ALA A 255 8.25 19.79 -0.86
N SER A 256 8.44 19.89 -2.16
CA SER A 256 7.79 20.90 -2.99
C SER A 256 7.25 20.27 -4.29
N PRO A 257 6.07 20.68 -4.75
CA PRO A 257 5.53 20.17 -6.00
C PRO A 257 6.47 20.40 -7.18
N VAL A 258 6.62 19.42 -8.06
CA VAL A 258 7.45 19.57 -9.26
C VAL A 258 6.69 20.36 -10.34
N SER A 259 7.40 21.16 -11.11
CA SER A 259 6.84 21.90 -12.24
C SER A 259 6.51 20.98 -13.42
N ALA A 260 5.77 21.49 -14.42
CA ALA A 260 5.46 20.76 -15.64
C ALA A 260 6.73 20.22 -16.34
N SER A 261 7.79 21.01 -16.43
CA SER A 261 9.05 20.58 -17.05
C SER A 261 9.80 19.48 -16.28
N GLY A 262 9.56 19.38 -14.97
CA GLY A 262 10.17 18.35 -14.11
C GLY A 262 9.27 17.12 -13.89
N PHE A 263 8.02 17.13 -14.40
CA PHE A 263 7.04 16.11 -14.04
C PHE A 263 7.47 14.70 -14.45
N ALA A 264 7.78 14.48 -15.73
CA ALA A 264 8.21 13.15 -16.18
C ALA A 264 9.53 12.70 -15.52
N SER A 265 10.50 13.63 -15.36
CA SER A 265 11.77 13.30 -14.73
C SER A 265 11.68 13.02 -13.24
N SER A 266 10.63 13.47 -12.54
CA SER A 266 10.43 13.14 -11.12
C SER A 266 10.21 11.65 -10.86
N TYR A 267 9.76 10.88 -11.85
CA TYR A 267 9.59 9.43 -11.78
C TYR A 267 10.86 8.62 -12.12
N THR A 268 11.92 9.30 -12.56
CA THR A 268 13.25 8.69 -12.82
C THR A 268 14.31 9.19 -11.86
N THR A 269 13.95 10.11 -10.97
CA THR A 269 14.88 10.73 -10.02
C THR A 269 14.59 10.21 -8.63
N ASP A 270 15.54 9.47 -8.07
CA ASP A 270 15.48 9.02 -6.68
C ASP A 270 15.41 10.23 -5.74
N ASN A 271 14.52 10.16 -4.77
CA ASN A 271 14.30 11.24 -3.80
C ASN A 271 13.95 12.58 -4.51
N ALA A 272 13.07 12.53 -5.52
CA ALA A 272 12.59 13.73 -6.19
C ALA A 272 12.04 14.76 -5.19
N SER A 273 12.10 16.05 -5.55
CA SER A 273 11.75 17.14 -4.61
C SER A 273 10.32 17.09 -4.06
N ASN A 274 9.43 16.40 -4.73
CA ASN A 274 8.04 16.19 -4.30
C ASN A 274 7.81 14.88 -3.51
N SER A 275 8.82 13.99 -3.45
CA SER A 275 8.72 12.72 -2.74
C SER A 275 8.76 12.92 -1.23
N ILE A 276 7.76 12.37 -0.53
CA ILE A 276 7.70 12.33 0.93
C ILE A 276 8.12 10.95 1.43
N PHE A 277 7.65 9.91 0.77
CA PHE A 277 8.05 8.54 1.02
C PHE A 277 7.97 7.70 -0.26
N GLU A 278 9.05 6.99 -0.56
CA GLU A 278 9.17 6.10 -1.71
C GLU A 278 9.86 4.80 -1.32
N LEU A 279 9.56 3.72 -2.03
CA LEU A 279 10.28 2.46 -1.93
C LEU A 279 11.40 2.47 -2.96
N ALA A 280 12.63 2.29 -2.48
CA ALA A 280 13.81 2.23 -3.33
C ALA A 280 13.89 0.89 -4.07
N PHE A 281 14.25 0.96 -5.35
CA PHE A 281 14.57 -0.18 -6.19
C PHE A 281 15.96 0.02 -6.82
N SER A 282 16.58 -1.08 -7.16
CA SER A 282 17.90 -1.10 -7.82
C SER A 282 18.00 -2.31 -8.75
N GLY A 283 19.08 -2.41 -9.52
CA GLY A 283 19.31 -3.57 -10.36
C GLY A 283 19.37 -4.91 -9.59
N THR A 284 19.65 -4.89 -8.30
CA THR A 284 19.64 -6.09 -7.44
C THR A 284 18.25 -6.42 -6.89
N ASP A 285 17.38 -5.42 -6.77
CA ASP A 285 16.01 -5.57 -6.21
C ASP A 285 14.94 -5.53 -7.28
N SER A 286 15.33 -5.43 -8.53
CA SER A 286 14.46 -5.37 -9.70
C SER A 286 13.44 -6.51 -9.72
N ARG A 287 12.19 -6.20 -10.06
CA ARG A 287 11.12 -7.20 -10.23
C ARG A 287 11.02 -7.69 -11.68
N GLY A 288 11.80 -7.12 -12.61
CA GLY A 288 11.84 -7.51 -14.02
C GLY A 288 10.45 -7.62 -14.63
N ILE A 289 10.14 -8.75 -15.26
CA ILE A 289 8.83 -9.02 -15.88
C ILE A 289 7.64 -9.04 -14.90
N ASN A 290 7.90 -9.07 -13.60
CA ASN A 290 6.89 -8.99 -12.57
C ASN A 290 6.74 -7.58 -11.99
N GLY A 291 7.53 -6.61 -12.44
CA GLY A 291 7.44 -5.21 -12.03
C GLY A 291 6.33 -4.45 -12.76
N ILE A 292 5.97 -3.28 -12.22
CA ILE A 292 4.88 -2.44 -12.72
C ILE A 292 5.14 -2.01 -14.17
N ALA A 293 6.36 -1.57 -14.50
CA ALA A 293 6.70 -1.13 -15.85
C ALA A 293 6.43 -2.21 -16.91
N TYR A 294 6.77 -3.45 -16.60
CA TYR A 294 6.55 -4.56 -17.54
C TYR A 294 5.06 -4.92 -17.67
N ILE A 295 4.29 -4.83 -16.58
CA ILE A 295 2.83 -5.01 -16.60
C ILE A 295 2.16 -3.98 -17.51
N LEU A 296 2.63 -2.73 -17.49
CA LEU A 296 2.02 -1.64 -18.26
C LEU A 296 2.43 -1.66 -19.74
N ARG A 297 3.63 -2.08 -20.10
CA ARG A 297 4.15 -1.88 -21.45
C ARG A 297 5.00 -3.01 -22.03
N GLY A 298 5.18 -4.10 -21.29
CA GLY A 298 5.93 -5.25 -21.79
C GLY A 298 5.27 -5.88 -23.02
N THR A 299 6.08 -6.43 -23.92
CA THR A 299 5.59 -7.01 -25.19
C THR A 299 5.00 -8.41 -25.03
N SER A 300 5.41 -9.16 -24.00
CA SER A 300 4.94 -10.54 -23.74
C SER A 300 3.94 -10.63 -22.61
N TYR A 301 4.13 -9.85 -21.55
CA TYR A 301 3.33 -9.87 -20.33
C TYR A 301 2.80 -8.49 -19.94
N GLY A 302 2.68 -7.59 -20.92
CA GLY A 302 2.03 -6.32 -20.71
C GLY A 302 0.54 -6.52 -20.58
N ASP A 303 0.07 -6.69 -19.34
CA ASP A 303 -1.28 -7.14 -19.06
C ASP A 303 -2.27 -6.00 -18.86
N VAL A 304 -1.80 -4.80 -18.53
CA VAL A 304 -2.63 -3.67 -18.14
C VAL A 304 -2.42 -2.49 -19.09
N ARG A 305 -3.51 -1.89 -19.54
CA ARG A 305 -3.54 -0.77 -20.48
C ARG A 305 -4.48 0.31 -19.99
N ILE A 306 -4.28 1.54 -20.46
CA ILE A 306 -5.24 2.62 -20.25
C ILE A 306 -6.57 2.20 -20.89
N LEU A 307 -7.64 2.32 -20.12
CA LEU A 307 -8.98 2.09 -20.59
C LEU A 307 -9.43 3.27 -21.44
N THR A 308 -9.70 3.01 -22.71
CA THR A 308 -10.25 4.02 -23.66
C THR A 308 -11.67 3.65 -24.01
N GLY A 309 -12.53 4.66 -24.06
CA GLY A 309 -13.96 4.51 -24.25
C GLY A 309 -14.45 4.70 -25.67
N ASP A 310 -15.77 4.68 -25.78
CA ASP A 310 -16.54 4.95 -27.01
C ASP A 310 -17.01 6.41 -27.10
N GLY A 311 -16.56 7.27 -26.17
CA GLY A 311 -16.93 8.69 -26.07
C GLY A 311 -18.23 8.94 -25.27
N THR A 312 -18.82 7.91 -24.65
CA THR A 312 -20.01 8.11 -23.79
C THR A 312 -19.65 8.78 -22.46
N ASN A 313 -18.55 8.35 -21.86
CA ASN A 313 -17.95 9.01 -20.69
C ASN A 313 -16.49 9.32 -20.97
N PRO A 314 -15.95 10.44 -20.43
CA PRO A 314 -14.56 10.81 -20.65
C PRO A 314 -13.61 9.77 -20.05
N ASP A 315 -12.74 9.22 -20.88
CA ASP A 315 -11.65 8.36 -20.45
C ASP A 315 -10.47 9.20 -19.89
N LEU A 316 -9.38 8.54 -19.52
CA LEU A 316 -8.23 9.24 -18.95
C LEU A 316 -7.57 10.20 -19.95
N LEU A 317 -7.61 9.88 -21.25
CA LEU A 317 -7.01 10.73 -22.29
C LEU A 317 -7.86 11.96 -22.58
N ASP A 318 -9.19 11.82 -22.51
CA ASP A 318 -10.14 12.92 -22.75
C ASP A 318 -10.06 14.01 -21.68
N ILE A 319 -9.74 13.65 -20.43
CA ILE A 319 -9.70 14.62 -19.32
C ILE A 319 -8.41 15.43 -19.28
N TYR A 320 -7.34 15.04 -19.99
CA TYR A 320 -6.15 15.84 -20.11
C TYR A 320 -6.32 16.89 -21.19
N GLY A 321 -6.12 18.16 -20.85
CA GLY A 321 -6.05 19.25 -21.84
C GLY A 321 -4.78 19.16 -22.68
N ALA A 322 -4.77 19.84 -23.83
CA ALA A 322 -3.64 19.82 -24.77
C ALA A 322 -2.30 20.28 -24.15
N ASP A 323 -2.37 21.18 -23.17
CA ASP A 323 -1.21 21.74 -22.48
C ASP A 323 -0.90 21.00 -21.16
N ASP A 324 -1.69 20.00 -20.79
CA ASP A 324 -1.48 19.23 -19.56
C ASP A 324 -0.33 18.25 -19.73
N VAL A 325 0.76 18.48 -19.00
CA VAL A 325 1.97 17.65 -19.08
C VAL A 325 1.69 16.18 -18.75
N ARG A 326 0.66 15.87 -17.98
CA ARG A 326 0.27 14.51 -17.59
C ARG A 326 -0.26 13.67 -18.75
N GLY A 327 -0.81 14.33 -19.78
CA GLY A 327 -1.24 13.72 -21.06
C GLY A 327 -0.17 13.74 -22.14
N SER A 328 1.02 14.27 -21.86
CA SER A 328 2.09 14.40 -22.86
C SER A 328 2.63 13.05 -23.34
N ALA A 329 3.36 13.06 -24.46
CA ALA A 329 4.01 11.86 -25.02
C ALA A 329 5.11 11.29 -24.11
N ASP A 330 5.65 12.07 -23.17
CA ASP A 330 6.60 11.59 -22.16
C ASP A 330 5.92 10.73 -21.09
N MET A 331 4.61 10.96 -20.89
CA MET A 331 3.81 10.23 -19.88
C MET A 331 2.99 9.10 -20.48
N ILE A 332 2.38 9.34 -21.64
CA ILE A 332 1.47 8.39 -22.28
C ILE A 332 1.99 8.03 -23.66
N GLY A 333 2.18 6.75 -23.91
CA GLY A 333 2.58 6.22 -25.20
C GLY A 333 1.70 5.07 -25.63
N THR A 334 2.22 4.23 -26.51
CA THR A 334 1.51 3.06 -27.05
C THR A 334 2.31 1.79 -26.85
N ALA A 335 1.66 0.74 -26.37
CA ALA A 335 2.20 -0.62 -26.32
C ALA A 335 1.16 -1.61 -26.81
N GLN A 336 1.54 -2.49 -27.76
CA GLN A 336 0.65 -3.51 -28.37
C GLN A 336 -0.64 -2.93 -28.95
N GLY A 337 -0.58 -1.72 -29.50
CA GLY A 337 -1.73 -1.04 -30.09
C GLY A 337 -2.66 -0.32 -29.14
N TYR A 338 -2.36 -0.32 -27.85
CA TYR A 338 -3.15 0.36 -26.81
C TYR A 338 -2.37 1.52 -26.18
N PRO A 339 -3.04 2.61 -25.79
CA PRO A 339 -2.41 3.63 -24.98
C PRO A 339 -2.01 3.05 -23.62
N THR A 340 -0.86 3.48 -23.11
CA THR A 340 -0.29 2.98 -21.87
C THR A 340 0.46 4.07 -21.13
N MET A 341 0.50 3.95 -19.80
CA MET A 341 1.31 4.81 -18.94
C MET A 341 2.80 4.44 -19.11
N LEU A 342 3.59 5.35 -19.66
CA LEU A 342 5.04 5.18 -19.83
C LEU A 342 5.83 5.88 -18.73
N GLY A 343 5.45 7.13 -18.43
CA GLY A 343 6.31 8.06 -17.72
C GLY A 343 6.44 7.78 -16.23
N LYS A 344 5.41 7.18 -15.58
CA LYS A 344 5.47 6.92 -14.14
C LYS A 344 6.35 5.73 -13.75
N PHE A 345 6.57 4.80 -14.66
CA PHE A 345 7.42 3.63 -14.45
C PHE A 345 8.24 3.37 -15.73
N PRO A 346 9.25 4.21 -16.00
CA PRO A 346 9.96 4.18 -17.28
C PRO A 346 10.96 3.03 -17.42
N SER A 347 11.54 2.48 -16.36
CA SER A 347 12.52 1.40 -16.42
C SER A 347 11.86 0.04 -16.67
N MET A 348 12.08 -0.53 -17.85
CA MET A 348 11.62 -1.90 -18.17
C MET A 348 12.27 -2.99 -17.30
N ASN A 349 13.38 -2.67 -16.67
CA ASN A 349 14.04 -3.58 -15.72
C ASN A 349 13.35 -3.54 -14.35
N GLY A 350 12.41 -2.59 -14.10
CA GLY A 350 11.74 -2.44 -12.82
C GLY A 350 12.67 -1.91 -11.72
N GLU A 351 13.46 -0.92 -12.08
CA GLU A 351 14.45 -0.26 -11.20
C GLU A 351 13.96 1.11 -10.72
N ASP A 352 12.80 1.57 -11.22
CA ASP A 352 12.22 2.83 -10.77
C ASP A 352 11.75 2.74 -9.33
N ASN A 353 12.06 3.75 -8.51
CA ASN A 353 11.50 3.87 -7.19
C ASN A 353 9.97 4.03 -7.28
N VAL A 354 9.27 3.47 -6.31
CA VAL A 354 7.81 3.57 -6.22
C VAL A 354 7.47 4.62 -5.17
N THR A 355 7.07 5.81 -5.63
CA THR A 355 6.64 6.90 -4.74
C THR A 355 5.26 6.61 -4.18
N LEU A 356 5.16 6.42 -2.87
CA LEU A 356 3.91 6.10 -2.18
C LEU A 356 3.18 7.36 -1.69
N PHE A 357 3.95 8.39 -1.31
CA PHE A 357 3.42 9.67 -0.83
C PHE A 357 4.22 10.81 -1.43
N ARG A 358 3.53 11.77 -2.03
CA ARG A 358 4.11 12.99 -2.57
C ARG A 358 3.27 14.22 -2.19
N VAL A 359 3.91 15.38 -2.18
CA VAL A 359 3.32 16.59 -1.60
C VAL A 359 2.07 17.07 -2.35
N GLU A 360 1.95 16.76 -3.65
CA GLU A 360 0.75 17.06 -4.44
C GLU A 360 -0.51 16.43 -3.86
N GLU A 361 -0.40 15.23 -3.27
CA GLU A 361 -1.54 14.62 -2.59
C GLU A 361 -1.97 15.42 -1.37
N MET A 362 -1.03 15.94 -0.62
CA MET A 362 -1.33 16.76 0.55
C MET A 362 -2.10 18.03 0.17
N HIS A 363 -1.77 18.66 -0.97
CA HIS A 363 -2.53 19.79 -1.50
C HIS A 363 -3.98 19.39 -1.84
N LEU A 364 -4.21 18.25 -2.48
CA LEU A 364 -5.56 17.81 -2.83
C LEU A 364 -6.35 17.28 -1.63
N ILE A 365 -5.69 16.73 -0.59
CA ILE A 365 -6.33 16.44 0.69
C ILE A 365 -6.77 17.75 1.37
N ALA A 366 -5.88 18.76 1.43
CA ALA A 366 -6.20 20.06 2.01
C ALA A 366 -7.32 20.78 1.23
N ALA A 367 -7.39 20.63 -0.10
CA ALA A 367 -8.50 21.15 -0.90
C ALA A 367 -9.84 20.52 -0.48
N GLU A 368 -9.91 19.18 -0.39
CA GLU A 368 -11.12 18.48 -0.01
C GLU A 368 -11.55 18.80 1.42
N THR A 369 -10.64 18.74 2.37
CA THR A 369 -10.95 18.98 3.78
C THR A 369 -11.33 20.43 4.04
N SER A 370 -10.70 21.41 3.40
CA SER A 370 -11.08 22.82 3.46
C SER A 370 -12.49 23.04 2.88
N LEU A 371 -12.83 22.39 1.75
CA LEU A 371 -14.18 22.45 1.17
C LEU A 371 -15.23 21.88 2.14
N ARG A 372 -14.96 20.72 2.73
CA ARG A 372 -15.86 20.07 3.71
C ARG A 372 -16.04 20.90 4.99
N ALA A 373 -15.02 21.68 5.36
CA ALA A 373 -15.09 22.64 6.47
C ALA A 373 -15.80 23.95 6.12
N GLY A 374 -16.25 24.12 4.86
CA GLY A 374 -16.92 25.36 4.39
C GLY A 374 -15.94 26.48 3.97
N ASN A 375 -14.65 26.23 3.91
CA ASN A 375 -13.61 27.20 3.53
C ASN A 375 -13.36 27.16 2.02
N ALA A 376 -14.32 27.62 1.22
CA ALA A 376 -14.30 27.50 -0.24
C ALA A 376 -13.12 28.22 -0.90
N ALA A 377 -12.65 29.34 -0.34
CA ALA A 377 -11.50 30.08 -0.87
C ALA A 377 -10.18 29.28 -0.71
N ASP A 378 -9.95 28.73 0.46
CA ASP A 378 -8.77 27.89 0.72
C ASP A 378 -8.83 26.61 -0.14
N ALA A 379 -10.00 25.98 -0.21
CA ALA A 379 -10.22 24.81 -1.03
C ALA A 379 -9.87 25.05 -2.49
N LEU A 380 -10.31 26.17 -3.05
CA LEU A 380 -10.00 26.55 -4.44
C LEU A 380 -8.51 26.86 -4.64
N SER A 381 -7.89 27.52 -3.68
CA SER A 381 -6.45 27.81 -3.71
C SER A 381 -5.63 26.50 -3.73
N TYR A 382 -5.92 25.57 -2.81
CA TYR A 382 -5.22 24.28 -2.79
C TYR A 382 -5.48 23.45 -4.05
N LEU A 383 -6.71 23.45 -4.57
CA LEU A 383 -7.07 22.74 -5.81
C LEU A 383 -6.30 23.29 -7.01
N ASN A 384 -6.30 24.61 -7.20
CA ASN A 384 -5.66 25.24 -8.34
C ASN A 384 -4.12 25.22 -8.30
N ASN A 385 -3.50 24.92 -7.16
CA ASN A 385 -2.05 24.73 -7.11
C ASN A 385 -1.58 23.59 -8.03
N ILE A 386 -2.39 22.56 -8.26
CA ILE A 386 -1.98 21.40 -9.05
C ILE A 386 -2.06 21.69 -10.57
N PRO A 387 -3.21 22.08 -11.16
CA PRO A 387 -3.23 22.39 -12.58
C PRO A 387 -2.27 23.53 -12.97
N ALA A 388 -2.04 24.51 -12.09
CA ALA A 388 -1.07 25.58 -12.31
C ALA A 388 0.35 25.06 -12.60
N ILE A 389 0.80 24.07 -11.86
CA ILE A 389 2.13 23.45 -12.04
C ILE A 389 2.14 22.34 -13.11
N ARG A 390 0.98 22.01 -13.69
CA ARG A 390 0.84 21.02 -14.77
C ARG A 390 0.65 21.65 -16.16
N GLY A 391 0.75 22.98 -16.25
CA GLY A 391 0.69 23.74 -17.51
C GLY A 391 -0.67 24.37 -17.80
N LEU A 392 -1.68 24.22 -16.92
CA LEU A 392 -3.07 24.63 -17.19
C LEU A 392 -3.44 26.04 -16.68
N GLY A 393 -2.53 26.71 -15.96
CA GLY A 393 -2.78 28.03 -15.40
C GLY A 393 -3.37 28.02 -13.98
N ALA A 394 -3.24 29.18 -13.30
CA ALA A 394 -3.55 29.31 -11.88
C ALA A 394 -5.05 29.32 -11.54
N ASP A 395 -5.90 29.67 -12.52
CA ASP A 395 -7.35 29.79 -12.33
C ASP A 395 -8.10 28.73 -13.15
N TYR A 396 -7.54 27.53 -13.26
CA TYR A 396 -8.10 26.45 -14.09
C TYR A 396 -9.51 26.06 -13.64
N TYR A 397 -9.72 25.87 -12.35
CA TYR A 397 -11.05 25.67 -11.76
C TYR A 397 -11.60 27.01 -11.26
N ALA A 398 -12.84 27.33 -11.66
CA ALA A 398 -13.53 28.53 -11.18
C ALA A 398 -14.09 28.38 -9.76
N SER A 399 -14.29 27.14 -9.29
CA SER A 399 -14.76 26.82 -7.95
C SER A 399 -14.25 25.47 -7.50
N ALA A 400 -14.06 25.30 -6.21
CA ALA A 400 -13.80 23.97 -5.63
C ALA A 400 -15.13 23.25 -5.42
N THR A 401 -15.26 22.08 -6.04
CA THR A 401 -16.32 21.12 -5.78
C THR A 401 -15.69 19.75 -5.50
N LEU A 402 -16.42 18.84 -4.87
CA LEU A 402 -15.90 17.48 -4.66
C LEU A 402 -15.63 16.76 -5.99
N GLU A 403 -16.42 17.05 -7.01
CA GLU A 403 -16.22 16.52 -8.38
C GLU A 403 -14.92 17.02 -8.99
N ASN A 404 -14.65 18.34 -8.94
CA ASN A 404 -13.43 18.92 -9.47
C ASN A 404 -12.17 18.40 -8.75
N ILE A 405 -12.26 18.24 -7.41
CA ILE A 405 -11.17 17.67 -6.62
C ILE A 405 -10.94 16.20 -6.98
N LEU A 406 -12.01 15.42 -7.13
CA LEU A 406 -11.92 14.00 -7.49
C LEU A 406 -11.38 13.81 -8.93
N GLU A 407 -11.76 14.71 -9.86
CA GLU A 407 -11.22 14.72 -11.21
C GLU A 407 -9.73 15.08 -11.19
N GLU A 408 -9.33 16.13 -10.46
CA GLU A 408 -7.92 16.51 -10.36
C GLU A 408 -7.08 15.42 -9.69
N ARG A 409 -7.61 14.73 -8.68
CA ARG A 409 -6.98 13.55 -8.10
C ARG A 409 -6.83 12.41 -9.13
N ARG A 410 -7.85 12.17 -9.98
CA ARG A 410 -7.77 11.18 -11.07
C ARG A 410 -6.65 11.53 -12.05
N LYS A 411 -6.59 12.79 -12.51
CA LYS A 411 -5.52 13.28 -13.42
C LYS A 411 -4.14 13.11 -12.80
N GLU A 412 -3.99 13.52 -11.55
CA GLU A 412 -2.70 13.58 -10.89
C GLU A 412 -2.16 12.20 -10.50
N PHE A 413 -3.02 11.33 -9.96
CA PHE A 413 -2.61 10.04 -9.38
C PHE A 413 -2.96 8.83 -10.23
N ALA A 414 -3.33 8.99 -11.50
CA ALA A 414 -3.53 7.86 -12.41
C ALA A 414 -2.31 6.92 -12.38
N PHE A 415 -2.55 5.63 -12.22
CA PHE A 415 -1.55 4.58 -12.07
C PHE A 415 -0.68 4.66 -10.79
N GLU A 416 -1.19 5.30 -9.73
CA GLU A 416 -0.60 5.27 -8.39
C GLU A 416 -1.45 4.46 -7.38
N GLY A 417 -2.52 3.78 -7.86
CA GLY A 417 -3.34 2.87 -7.07
C GLY A 417 -4.40 3.52 -6.19
N LEU A 418 -4.66 4.83 -6.34
CA LEU A 418 -5.56 5.57 -5.46
C LEU A 418 -7.01 5.65 -5.96
N ARG A 419 -7.26 5.48 -7.27
CA ARG A 419 -8.55 5.77 -7.89
C ARG A 419 -9.70 4.96 -7.33
N PHE A 420 -9.53 3.65 -7.12
CA PHE A 420 -10.56 2.79 -6.56
C PHE A 420 -11.01 3.26 -5.18
N HIS A 421 -10.06 3.57 -4.32
CA HIS A 421 -10.32 4.02 -2.95
C HIS A 421 -10.92 5.42 -2.92
N ASP A 422 -10.56 6.31 -3.86
CA ASP A 422 -11.18 7.62 -3.99
C ASP A 422 -12.66 7.54 -4.38
N LEU A 423 -13.01 6.70 -5.35
CA LEU A 423 -14.41 6.49 -5.74
C LEU A 423 -15.21 5.79 -4.63
N SER A 424 -14.64 4.76 -4.00
CA SER A 424 -15.29 4.01 -2.92
C SER A 424 -15.59 4.88 -1.69
N ARG A 425 -14.62 5.67 -1.22
CA ARG A 425 -14.84 6.58 -0.07
C ARG A 425 -15.82 7.71 -0.36
N MET A 426 -16.00 8.04 -1.65
CA MET A 426 -16.96 9.04 -2.11
C MET A 426 -18.37 8.45 -2.37
N GLY A 427 -18.55 7.14 -2.15
CA GLY A 427 -19.81 6.47 -2.38
C GLY A 427 -20.26 6.46 -3.84
N LYS A 428 -19.28 6.40 -4.77
CA LYS A 428 -19.56 6.48 -6.21
C LYS A 428 -19.40 5.11 -6.87
N ASP A 429 -20.29 4.83 -7.82
CA ASP A 429 -20.11 3.75 -8.77
C ASP A 429 -18.86 3.99 -9.63
N MET A 430 -18.27 2.92 -10.14
CA MET A 430 -17.19 3.03 -11.12
C MET A 430 -17.77 3.48 -12.47
N PRO A 431 -17.25 4.59 -13.05
CA PRO A 431 -17.72 5.06 -14.36
C PRO A 431 -17.48 4.01 -15.44
N VAL A 432 -18.49 3.77 -16.28
CA VAL A 432 -18.37 2.89 -17.44
C VAL A 432 -17.82 3.69 -18.60
N ILE A 433 -16.60 3.36 -19.03
CA ILE A 433 -15.89 4.00 -20.15
C ILE A 433 -16.07 3.17 -21.42
N ASP A 434 -15.95 1.85 -21.31
CA ASP A 434 -16.13 0.90 -22.40
C ASP A 434 -16.88 -0.33 -21.84
N SER A 435 -18.15 -0.43 -22.21
CA SER A 435 -19.01 -1.48 -21.69
C SER A 435 -18.59 -2.90 -22.07
N PHE A 436 -17.84 -3.06 -23.16
CA PHE A 436 -17.32 -4.36 -23.58
C PHE A 436 -16.09 -4.75 -22.75
N LYS A 437 -15.12 -3.84 -22.59
CA LYS A 437 -13.92 -4.09 -21.79
C LYS A 437 -14.23 -4.18 -20.29
N GLN A 438 -15.27 -3.47 -19.83
CA GLN A 438 -15.73 -3.46 -18.44
C GLN A 438 -16.88 -4.44 -18.19
N SER A 439 -17.14 -5.38 -19.10
CA SER A 439 -18.09 -6.46 -18.88
C SER A 439 -17.43 -7.65 -18.21
N ASN A 440 -18.10 -8.25 -17.24
CA ASN A 440 -17.68 -9.55 -16.73
C ASN A 440 -18.72 -10.63 -17.01
N ASP A 441 -18.27 -11.88 -17.05
CA ASP A 441 -19.13 -13.03 -17.40
C ASP A 441 -20.20 -13.32 -16.34
N ASP A 442 -19.98 -12.89 -15.10
CA ASP A 442 -20.89 -13.15 -13.96
C ASP A 442 -21.90 -12.02 -13.72
N LEU A 443 -21.64 -10.83 -14.22
CA LEU A 443 -22.41 -9.62 -13.94
C LEU A 443 -22.73 -8.89 -15.26
N THR A 444 -23.79 -9.19 -15.88
CA THR A 444 -24.46 -8.51 -17.02
C THR A 444 -23.84 -7.22 -17.59
N GLY A 445 -22.54 -7.23 -17.88
CA GLY A 445 -21.89 -6.19 -18.68
C GLY A 445 -21.55 -4.86 -17.99
N THR A 446 -21.53 -4.79 -16.65
CA THR A 446 -21.14 -3.60 -15.90
C THR A 446 -20.26 -3.95 -14.71
N PRO A 447 -19.38 -3.04 -14.26
CA PRO A 447 -18.66 -3.20 -12.98
C PRO A 447 -19.63 -3.42 -11.82
N PRO A 448 -19.23 -4.08 -10.74
CA PRO A 448 -20.05 -4.17 -9.54
C PRO A 448 -20.44 -2.78 -9.04
N ALA A 449 -21.74 -2.55 -8.77
CA ALA A 449 -22.22 -1.30 -8.21
C ALA A 449 -21.60 -1.05 -6.83
N TYR A 450 -21.50 0.22 -6.45
CA TYR A 450 -21.16 0.62 -5.08
C TYR A 450 -22.08 -0.07 -4.08
N GLY A 451 -21.54 -0.52 -2.96
CA GLY A 451 -22.29 -1.31 -1.98
C GLY A 451 -22.24 -2.82 -2.21
N SER A 452 -21.78 -3.28 -3.38
CA SER A 452 -21.60 -4.70 -3.65
C SER A 452 -20.61 -5.33 -2.67
N TYR A 453 -20.83 -6.61 -2.31
CA TYR A 453 -19.90 -7.39 -1.47
C TYR A 453 -18.49 -7.45 -2.08
N ARG A 454 -18.33 -7.26 -3.38
CA ARG A 454 -17.05 -7.29 -4.10
C ARG A 454 -16.17 -6.06 -3.85
N TYR A 455 -16.66 -5.05 -3.13
CA TYR A 455 -15.85 -3.92 -2.68
C TYR A 455 -14.87 -4.29 -1.55
N ALA A 456 -15.05 -5.44 -0.91
CA ALA A 456 -14.04 -6.03 -0.02
C ALA A 456 -13.57 -7.38 -0.56
N TYR A 457 -12.27 -7.65 -0.50
CA TYR A 457 -11.71 -8.91 -0.98
C TYR A 457 -12.10 -10.08 -0.08
N PRO A 458 -12.19 -11.31 -0.63
CA PRO A 458 -12.41 -12.50 0.17
C PRO A 458 -11.17 -12.80 1.03
N ILE A 459 -11.41 -13.26 2.26
CA ILE A 459 -10.34 -13.80 3.10
C ILE A 459 -9.93 -15.17 2.53
N ALA A 460 -8.64 -15.37 2.32
CA ALA A 460 -8.10 -16.59 1.75
C ALA A 460 -8.50 -17.84 2.56
N LEU A 461 -8.78 -18.94 1.85
CA LEU A 461 -9.15 -20.20 2.51
C LEU A 461 -8.03 -20.71 3.42
N SER A 462 -6.76 -20.53 3.03
CA SER A 462 -5.61 -20.92 3.86
C SER A 462 -5.60 -20.18 5.20
N GLU A 463 -5.94 -18.89 5.22
CA GLU A 463 -6.05 -18.10 6.44
C GLU A 463 -7.19 -18.59 7.32
N ARG A 464 -8.38 -18.84 6.76
CA ARG A 464 -9.53 -19.36 7.50
C ARG A 464 -9.30 -20.76 8.06
N ASN A 465 -8.54 -21.59 7.36
CA ASN A 465 -8.17 -22.92 7.84
C ASN A 465 -7.14 -22.85 8.99
N ALA A 466 -6.24 -21.88 8.98
CA ALA A 466 -5.23 -21.68 10.00
C ALA A 466 -5.78 -20.94 11.25
N ASN A 467 -6.80 -20.10 11.06
CA ASN A 467 -7.37 -19.27 12.12
C ASN A 467 -8.89 -19.47 12.21
N PRO A 468 -9.36 -20.28 13.18
CA PRO A 468 -10.80 -20.57 13.34
C PRO A 468 -11.64 -19.35 13.74
N ASN A 469 -11.01 -18.26 14.21
CA ASN A 469 -11.69 -17.01 14.55
C ASN A 469 -11.82 -16.07 13.32
N MET A 470 -11.30 -16.49 12.16
CA MET A 470 -11.33 -15.69 10.95
C MET A 470 -12.67 -15.84 10.21
N VAL A 471 -13.53 -14.84 10.37
CA VAL A 471 -14.81 -14.77 9.68
C VAL A 471 -14.61 -14.25 8.25
N GLN A 472 -15.22 -14.93 7.28
CA GLN A 472 -15.21 -14.51 5.86
C GLN A 472 -15.99 -13.21 5.66
N ASN A 473 -15.62 -12.45 4.65
CA ASN A 473 -16.41 -11.31 4.19
C ASN A 473 -17.76 -11.76 3.64
N TYR A 474 -18.75 -10.89 3.84
CA TYR A 474 -20.11 -11.09 3.34
C TYR A 474 -20.09 -11.36 1.83
N GLY A 475 -20.90 -12.29 1.38
CA GLY A 475 -21.05 -12.64 -0.05
C GLY A 475 -20.11 -13.73 -0.59
N TYR A 476 -19.14 -14.23 0.25
CA TYR A 476 -18.18 -15.27 -0.16
C TYR A 476 -18.34 -16.58 0.59
#